data_b011857c9c1e28c1afb249368309b138
#
_entry.id   b011857c9c1e28c1afb249368309b138
#
_cell.length_a   1.000
_cell.length_b   1.000
_cell.length_c   1.000
_cell.angle_alpha   90.00
_cell.angle_beta   90.00
_cell.angle_gamma   90.00
#
_symmetry.space_group_name_H-M   'P 1'
#
loop_
_entity.id
_entity.type
_entity.pdbx_description
1 polymer ?
#
loop_
_entity_poly.entity_id
_entity_poly.type
_entity_poly.pdbx_seq_one_letter_code
_entity_poly.pdbx_strand_id
1 'polypeptide(L)'
;MTSLLDTDHSTILQRETGRAYATRRARRAQHPPEELAFPIISLHEQVVGCHTYINQARTAADLVRGYSMLATVLRTFTRATVLPFDTAAAAVSATLVAQRVRLRRMDLRIAAMALARALVVVTRNTRDFGRVPGLQMEDWTV
;
A
#
# COMPACT_ATOMS: atom_id res chain seq x y z
N MET A 1 5.52 13.02 11.64
CA MET A 1 4.30 12.23 11.42
C MET A 1 4.62 11.08 10.49
N THR A 2 4.25 9.88 10.86
CA THR A 2 4.52 8.69 10.07
C THR A 2 3.68 8.67 8.79
N SER A 3 4.32 8.35 7.69
CA SER A 3 3.68 8.21 6.39
C SER A 3 3.38 6.74 6.13
N LEU A 4 2.14 6.46 5.76
CA LEU A 4 1.66 5.13 5.41
C LEU A 4 1.64 5.00 3.88
N LEU A 5 2.52 4.18 3.35
CA LEU A 5 2.71 4.05 1.91
C LEU A 5 1.65 3.11 1.33
N ASP A 6 0.80 3.65 0.44
CA ASP A 6 -0.17 2.86 -0.32
C ASP A 6 0.55 1.93 -1.30
N THR A 7 -0.16 0.89 -1.73
CA THR A 7 0.35 -0.13 -2.65
C THR A 7 0.92 0.45 -3.93
N ASP A 8 0.29 1.51 -4.47
CA ASP A 8 0.77 2.21 -5.67
C ASP A 8 2.15 2.83 -5.49
N HIS A 9 2.53 3.15 -4.25
CA HIS A 9 3.85 3.67 -3.91
C HIS A 9 4.84 2.60 -3.46
N SER A 10 4.38 1.39 -3.22
CA SER A 10 5.26 0.27 -2.87
C SER A 10 5.92 -0.38 -4.08
N THR A 11 5.29 -0.39 -5.21
CA THR A 11 5.73 -0.84 -6.55
C THR A 11 6.83 -1.89 -6.57
N ILE A 12 6.65 -2.92 -5.77
CA ILE A 12 7.64 -3.98 -5.56
C ILE A 12 7.77 -4.85 -6.80
N LEU A 13 6.67 -5.03 -7.53
CA LEU A 13 6.55 -5.96 -8.64
C LEU A 13 6.67 -5.28 -10.01
N GLN A 14 6.74 -3.95 -10.05
CA GLN A 14 6.81 -3.19 -11.29
C GLN A 14 8.12 -2.45 -11.39
N ARG A 15 8.76 -2.53 -12.56
CA ARG A 15 9.85 -1.63 -12.88
C ARG A 15 9.27 -0.28 -13.20
N GLU A 16 9.47 0.66 -12.30
CA GLU A 16 9.10 2.03 -12.56
C GLU A 16 10.28 2.81 -13.11
N THR A 17 10.00 3.56 -14.16
CA THR A 17 10.92 4.49 -14.76
C THR A 17 10.20 5.81 -15.01
N GLY A 18 10.98 6.85 -15.26
CA GLY A 18 10.43 8.14 -15.63
C GLY A 18 10.34 9.13 -14.48
N ARG A 19 9.69 10.27 -14.79
CA ARG A 19 9.66 11.43 -13.90
C ARG A 19 8.92 11.17 -12.59
N ALA A 20 7.79 10.49 -12.66
CA ALA A 20 6.99 10.17 -11.46
C ALA A 20 7.78 9.28 -10.49
N TYR A 21 8.50 8.30 -11.02
CA TYR A 21 9.37 7.44 -10.22
C TYR A 21 10.50 8.23 -9.56
N ALA A 22 11.20 9.06 -10.32
CA ALA A 22 12.29 9.87 -9.80
C ALA A 22 11.81 10.84 -8.71
N THR A 23 10.67 11.50 -8.92
CA THR A 23 10.07 12.41 -7.94
C THR A 23 9.70 11.68 -6.66
N ARG A 24 9.05 10.52 -6.77
CA ARG A 24 8.67 9.71 -5.61
C ARG A 24 9.89 9.24 -4.82
N ARG A 25 10.91 8.76 -5.52
CA ARG A 25 12.14 8.30 -4.89
C ARG A 25 12.85 9.43 -4.15
N ALA A 26 12.92 10.61 -4.75
CA ALA A 26 13.52 11.79 -4.13
C ALA A 26 12.76 12.22 -2.87
N ARG A 27 11.42 12.25 -2.94
CA ARG A 27 10.60 12.61 -1.78
C ARG A 27 10.69 11.58 -0.66
N ARG A 28 10.71 10.30 -1.01
CA ARG A 28 10.90 9.22 -0.04
C ARG A 28 12.23 9.34 0.69
N ALA A 29 13.30 9.72 -0.01
CA ALA A 29 14.62 9.91 0.57
C ALA A 29 14.70 11.09 1.56
N GLN A 30 13.76 12.05 1.48
CA GLN A 30 13.68 13.18 2.40
C GLN A 30 13.10 12.82 3.77
N HIS A 31 12.52 11.63 3.91
CA HIS A 31 11.90 11.18 5.14
C HIS A 31 12.80 10.16 5.85
N PRO A 32 12.95 10.24 7.18
CA PRO A 32 13.65 9.20 7.93
C PRO A 32 12.96 7.85 7.73
N PRO A 33 13.72 6.74 7.63
CA PRO A 33 13.12 5.41 7.46
C PRO A 33 12.08 5.05 8.52
N GLU A 34 12.25 5.51 9.75
CA GLU A 34 11.32 5.29 10.86
C GLU A 34 9.98 6.01 10.68
N GLU A 35 9.90 7.00 9.80
CA GLU A 35 8.66 7.70 9.46
C GLU A 35 7.91 7.06 8.29
N LEU A 36 8.47 6.02 7.70
CA LEU A 36 7.87 5.32 6.57
C LEU A 36 7.39 3.95 7.00
N ALA A 37 6.14 3.65 6.71
CA ALA A 37 5.55 2.35 7.03
C ALA A 37 4.64 1.88 5.90
N PHE A 38 4.53 0.55 5.76
CA PHE A 38 3.54 -0.06 4.90
C PHE A 38 2.38 -0.60 5.74
N PRO A 39 1.14 -0.46 5.30
CA PRO A 39 0.05 -1.18 5.95
C PRO A 39 0.14 -2.67 5.63
N ILE A 40 -0.24 -3.52 6.57
CA ILE A 40 -0.31 -4.98 6.33
C ILE A 40 -1.22 -5.30 5.14
N ILE A 41 -2.17 -4.44 4.85
CA ILE A 41 -3.06 -4.56 3.70
C ILE A 41 -2.27 -4.57 2.38
N SER A 42 -1.21 -3.76 2.28
CA SER A 42 -0.35 -3.74 1.08
C SER A 42 0.36 -5.09 0.87
N LEU A 43 0.85 -5.71 1.94
CA LEU A 43 1.40 -7.08 1.85
C LEU A 43 0.34 -8.05 1.34
N HIS A 44 -0.86 -8.00 1.89
CA HIS A 44 -1.98 -8.85 1.47
C HIS A 44 -2.27 -8.68 -0.01
N GLU A 45 -2.38 -7.45 -0.50
CA GLU A 45 -2.62 -7.18 -1.92
C GLU A 45 -1.51 -7.74 -2.81
N GLN A 46 -0.25 -7.56 -2.42
CA GLN A 46 0.89 -8.06 -3.18
C GLN A 46 0.90 -9.60 -3.22
N VAL A 47 0.60 -10.26 -2.10
CA VAL A 47 0.51 -11.72 -2.04
C VAL A 47 -0.63 -12.25 -2.92
N VAL A 48 -1.79 -11.58 -2.89
CA VAL A 48 -2.93 -11.94 -3.76
C VAL A 48 -2.54 -11.81 -5.23
N GLY A 49 -1.83 -10.73 -5.61
CA GLY A 49 -1.33 -10.55 -6.98
C GLY A 49 -0.39 -11.65 -7.42
N CYS A 50 0.54 -12.06 -6.56
CA CYS A 50 1.44 -13.19 -6.82
C CYS A 50 0.68 -14.50 -6.97
N HIS A 51 -0.29 -14.75 -6.08
CA HIS A 51 -1.12 -15.94 -6.10
C HIS A 51 -1.91 -16.05 -7.41
N THR A 52 -2.52 -14.95 -7.84
CA THR A 52 -3.25 -14.90 -9.11
C THR A 52 -2.33 -15.21 -10.29
N TYR A 53 -1.15 -14.61 -10.33
CA TYR A 53 -0.17 -14.87 -11.37
C TYR A 53 0.26 -16.34 -11.41
N ILE A 54 0.56 -16.92 -10.24
CA ILE A 54 0.96 -18.33 -10.12
C ILE A 54 -0.15 -19.25 -10.61
N ASN A 55 -1.41 -18.99 -10.22
CA ASN A 55 -2.55 -19.79 -10.64
C ASN A 55 -2.84 -19.72 -12.14
N GLN A 56 -2.47 -18.63 -12.79
CA GLN A 56 -2.64 -18.44 -14.24
C GLN A 56 -1.44 -18.92 -15.06
N ALA A 57 -0.36 -19.35 -14.41
CA ALA A 57 0.87 -19.77 -15.08
C ALA A 57 0.60 -21.01 -15.93
N ARG A 58 1.01 -20.96 -17.20
CA ARG A 58 0.85 -22.06 -18.16
C ARG A 58 2.18 -22.69 -18.56
N THR A 59 3.28 -22.08 -18.22
CA THR A 59 4.63 -22.55 -18.54
C THR A 59 5.47 -22.66 -17.27
N ALA A 60 6.51 -23.48 -17.32
CA ALA A 60 7.47 -23.56 -16.23
C ALA A 60 8.13 -22.20 -15.96
N ALA A 61 8.43 -21.43 -17.02
CA ALA A 61 9.02 -20.10 -16.88
C ALA A 61 8.10 -19.14 -16.13
N ASP A 62 6.79 -19.15 -16.45
CA ASP A 62 5.81 -18.32 -15.75
C ASP A 62 5.68 -18.72 -14.28
N LEU A 63 5.72 -20.01 -13.99
CA LEU A 63 5.65 -20.51 -12.62
C LEU A 63 6.86 -20.05 -11.81
N VAL A 64 8.07 -20.17 -12.36
CA VAL A 64 9.29 -19.69 -11.74
C VAL A 64 9.20 -18.19 -11.47
N ARG A 65 8.72 -17.42 -12.45
CA ARG A 65 8.55 -15.98 -12.30
C ARG A 65 7.57 -15.63 -11.18
N GLY A 66 6.44 -16.34 -11.09
CA GLY A 66 5.45 -16.13 -10.05
C GLY A 66 6.01 -16.34 -8.64
N TYR A 67 6.73 -17.43 -8.44
CA TYR A 67 7.38 -17.70 -7.15
C TYR A 67 8.53 -16.74 -6.86
N SER A 68 9.25 -16.27 -7.88
CA SER A 68 10.27 -15.24 -7.72
C SER A 68 9.66 -13.89 -7.28
N MET A 69 8.50 -13.54 -7.83
CA MET A 69 7.74 -12.37 -7.40
C MET A 69 7.36 -12.49 -5.91
N LEU A 70 6.86 -13.65 -5.50
CA LEU A 70 6.47 -13.89 -4.11
C LEU A 70 7.68 -13.78 -3.18
N ALA A 71 8.82 -14.32 -3.56
CA ALA A 71 10.07 -14.19 -2.80
C ALA A 71 10.51 -12.72 -2.66
N THR A 72 10.35 -11.93 -3.73
CA THR A 72 10.67 -10.49 -3.70
C THR A 72 9.75 -9.74 -2.73
N VAL A 73 8.46 -10.04 -2.74
CA VAL A 73 7.49 -9.45 -1.80
C VAL A 73 7.89 -9.77 -0.36
N LEU A 74 8.21 -11.03 -0.07
CA LEU A 74 8.65 -11.43 1.26
C LEU A 74 9.88 -10.65 1.71
N ARG A 75 10.91 -10.58 0.87
CA ARG A 75 12.15 -9.86 1.22
C ARG A 75 11.91 -8.38 1.47
N THR A 76 11.08 -7.76 0.65
CA THR A 76 10.79 -6.33 0.77
C THR A 76 10.08 -6.01 2.07
N PHE A 77 9.03 -6.76 2.40
CA PHE A 77 8.23 -6.49 3.59
C PHE A 77 8.94 -6.91 4.89
N THR A 78 9.83 -7.90 4.87
CA THR A 78 10.63 -8.25 6.06
C THR A 78 11.66 -7.19 6.42
N ARG A 79 12.06 -6.35 5.46
CA ARG A 79 12.99 -5.24 5.68
C ARG A 79 12.30 -3.92 5.99
N ALA A 80 10.99 -3.87 5.91
CA ALA A 80 10.20 -2.66 6.09
C ALA A 80 9.49 -2.67 7.43
N THR A 81 9.08 -1.48 7.88
CA THR A 81 8.11 -1.36 8.96
C THR A 81 6.73 -1.64 8.39
N VAL A 82 6.05 -2.65 8.92
CA VAL A 82 4.71 -3.03 8.50
C VAL A 82 3.78 -2.87 9.69
N LEU A 83 2.73 -2.05 9.52
CA LEU A 83 1.76 -1.80 10.59
C LEU A 83 0.59 -2.78 10.50
N PRO A 84 0.11 -3.30 11.65
CA PRO A 84 -0.98 -4.25 11.66
C PRO A 84 -2.34 -3.57 11.44
N PHE A 85 -3.30 -4.34 10.96
CA PHE A 85 -4.71 -3.98 10.96
C PHE A 85 -5.32 -4.48 12.28
N ASP A 86 -5.42 -3.59 13.24
CA ASP A 86 -5.80 -3.92 14.60
C ASP A 86 -7.29 -3.62 14.89
N THR A 87 -7.70 -3.81 16.15
CA THR A 87 -9.09 -3.58 16.57
C THR A 87 -9.51 -2.12 16.35
N ALA A 88 -8.63 -1.16 16.60
CA ALA A 88 -8.92 0.25 16.37
C ALA A 88 -9.17 0.52 14.89
N ALA A 89 -8.33 -0.02 14.00
CA ALA A 89 -8.52 0.11 12.55
C ALA A 89 -9.83 -0.56 12.10
N ALA A 90 -10.16 -1.72 12.65
CA ALA A 90 -11.42 -2.41 12.34
C ALA A 90 -12.63 -1.58 12.74
N ALA A 91 -12.60 -0.93 13.89
CA ALA A 91 -13.69 -0.05 14.35
C ALA A 91 -13.87 1.15 13.42
N VAL A 92 -12.77 1.80 13.00
CA VAL A 92 -12.82 2.90 12.04
C VAL A 92 -13.34 2.43 10.68
N SER A 93 -12.90 1.26 10.23
CA SER A 93 -13.39 0.66 8.97
C SER A 93 -14.91 0.47 9.01
N ALA A 94 -15.45 -0.05 10.10
CA ALA A 94 -16.90 -0.22 10.28
C ALA A 94 -17.63 1.14 10.23
N THR A 95 -17.06 2.17 10.82
CA THR A 95 -17.63 3.53 10.78
C THR A 95 -17.66 4.06 9.35
N LEU A 96 -16.59 3.89 8.58
CA LEU A 96 -16.52 4.34 7.18
C LEU A 96 -17.55 3.60 6.31
N VAL A 97 -17.74 2.31 6.54
CA VAL A 97 -18.77 1.52 5.85
C VAL A 97 -20.17 2.07 6.19
N ALA A 98 -20.43 2.34 7.47
CA ALA A 98 -21.71 2.90 7.92
C ALA A 98 -21.98 4.29 7.33
N GLN A 99 -20.95 5.09 7.13
CA GLN A 99 -21.01 6.40 6.46
C GLN A 99 -21.14 6.30 4.94
N ARG A 100 -21.13 5.09 4.39
CA ARG A 100 -21.23 4.83 2.95
C ARG A 100 -20.11 5.48 2.13
N VAL A 101 -18.90 5.53 2.68
CA VAL A 101 -17.72 5.99 1.94
C VAL A 101 -17.42 4.99 0.82
N ARG A 102 -17.36 5.50 -0.42
CA ARG A 102 -17.15 4.65 -1.60
C ARG A 102 -15.66 4.50 -1.89
N LEU A 103 -15.09 3.43 -1.39
CA LEU A 103 -13.72 3.00 -1.66
C LEU A 103 -13.70 1.50 -1.95
N ARG A 104 -12.69 1.07 -2.70
CA ARG A 104 -12.38 -0.36 -2.78
C ARG A 104 -12.10 -0.87 -1.37
N ARG A 105 -12.41 -2.14 -1.15
CA ARG A 105 -12.28 -2.77 0.18
C ARG A 105 -10.90 -2.58 0.80
N MET A 106 -9.84 -2.80 0.03
CA MET A 106 -8.47 -2.67 0.52
C MET A 106 -8.10 -1.22 0.83
N ASP A 107 -8.48 -0.28 -0.04
CA ASP A 107 -8.24 1.15 0.18
C ASP A 107 -8.95 1.66 1.44
N LEU A 108 -10.17 1.20 1.67
CA LEU A 108 -10.93 1.56 2.86
C LEU A 108 -10.23 1.09 4.14
N ARG A 109 -9.66 -0.10 4.11
CA ARG A 109 -8.88 -0.63 5.24
C ARG A 109 -7.61 0.18 5.49
N ILE A 110 -6.91 0.59 4.43
CA ILE A 110 -5.73 1.45 4.55
C ILE A 110 -6.12 2.81 5.15
N ALA A 111 -7.20 3.41 4.65
CA ALA A 111 -7.71 4.67 5.19
C ALA A 111 -8.08 4.54 6.67
N ALA A 112 -8.71 3.44 7.05
CA ALA A 112 -9.08 3.18 8.44
C ALA A 112 -7.85 3.08 9.35
N MET A 113 -6.79 2.42 8.89
CA MET A 113 -5.53 2.35 9.63
C MET A 113 -4.92 3.73 9.83
N ALA A 114 -4.90 4.55 8.78
CA ALA A 114 -4.34 5.89 8.83
C ALA A 114 -5.13 6.79 9.79
N LEU A 115 -6.46 6.75 9.74
CA LEU A 115 -7.32 7.53 10.64
C LEU A 115 -7.15 7.09 12.10
N ALA A 116 -7.08 5.78 12.35
CA ALA A 116 -6.95 5.25 13.70
C ALA A 116 -5.64 5.67 14.38
N ARG A 117 -4.59 5.94 13.60
CA ARG A 117 -3.25 6.26 14.11
C ARG A 117 -2.78 7.67 13.77
N ALA A 118 -3.63 8.49 13.16
CA ALA A 118 -3.30 9.83 12.69
C ALA A 118 -2.07 9.85 11.77
N LEU A 119 -2.07 8.96 10.76
CA LEU A 119 -1.01 8.85 9.77
C LEU A 119 -1.38 9.56 8.46
N VAL A 120 -0.37 9.95 7.69
CA VAL A 120 -0.54 10.48 6.34
C VAL A 120 -0.50 9.32 5.34
N VAL A 121 -1.51 9.19 4.49
CA VAL A 121 -1.50 8.21 3.39
C VAL A 121 -0.75 8.81 2.21
N VAL A 122 0.28 8.11 1.75
CA VAL A 122 1.02 8.47 0.54
C VAL A 122 0.49 7.63 -0.60
N THR A 123 -0.20 8.27 -1.54
CA THR A 123 -0.92 7.59 -2.63
C THR A 123 -0.98 8.44 -3.88
N ARG A 124 -1.05 7.80 -5.04
CA ARG A 124 -1.41 8.46 -6.30
C ARG A 124 -2.91 8.63 -6.45
N ASN A 125 -3.68 7.85 -5.70
CA ASN A 125 -5.14 7.81 -5.81
C ASN A 125 -5.80 8.82 -4.88
N THR A 126 -5.38 10.08 -4.97
CA THR A 126 -5.89 11.17 -4.12
C THR A 126 -7.37 11.43 -4.34
N ARG A 127 -7.88 11.13 -5.54
CA ARG A 127 -9.31 11.27 -5.84
C ARG A 127 -10.16 10.38 -4.97
N ASP A 128 -9.84 9.09 -4.90
CA ASP A 128 -10.64 8.13 -4.15
C ASP A 128 -10.44 8.29 -2.64
N PHE A 129 -9.20 8.41 -2.18
CA PHE A 129 -8.93 8.65 -0.76
C PHE A 129 -9.45 10.01 -0.28
N GLY A 130 -9.60 10.98 -1.17
CA GLY A 130 -10.20 12.28 -0.87
C GLY A 130 -11.66 12.19 -0.44
N ARG A 131 -12.33 11.06 -0.67
CA ARG A 131 -13.70 10.82 -0.21
C ARG A 131 -13.77 10.49 1.27
N VAL A 132 -12.66 10.24 1.92
CA VAL A 132 -12.60 9.88 3.34
C VAL A 132 -12.50 11.13 4.20
N PRO A 133 -13.52 11.42 5.04
CA PRO A 133 -13.47 12.62 5.88
C PRO A 133 -12.31 12.57 6.86
N GLY A 134 -11.55 13.67 6.93
CA GLY A 134 -10.47 13.83 7.90
C GLY A 134 -9.16 13.13 7.54
N LEU A 135 -9.09 12.42 6.42
CA LEU A 135 -7.88 11.73 6.00
C LEU A 135 -6.85 12.72 5.45
N GLN A 136 -5.64 12.65 5.97
CA GLN A 136 -4.50 13.37 5.42
C GLN A 136 -3.79 12.51 4.38
N MET A 137 -3.48 13.09 3.23
CA MET A 137 -2.82 12.36 2.14
C MET A 137 -1.86 13.25 1.38
N GLU A 138 -0.87 12.60 0.77
CA GLU A 138 0.10 13.24 -0.11
C GLU A 138 0.36 12.35 -1.32
N ASP A 139 0.63 12.99 -2.46
CA ASP A 139 1.09 12.29 -3.67
C ASP A 139 2.57 12.64 -3.90
N TRP A 140 3.43 11.64 -3.77
CA TRP A 140 4.88 11.81 -3.94
C TRP A 140 5.36 11.62 -5.38
N THR A 141 4.44 11.43 -6.31
CA THR A 141 4.76 11.31 -7.75
C THR A 141 4.73 12.66 -8.49
N VAL A 142 4.32 13.68 -7.79
CA VAL A 142 4.24 15.05 -8.33
C VAL A 142 5.04 16.04 -7.50
#